data_3c8302e4c87191b0d2dd93ee5427093f
#
_entry.id   3c8302e4c87191b0d2dd93ee5427093f
#
_cell.length_a   1.000
_cell.length_b   1.000
_cell.length_c   1.000
_cell.angle_alpha   90.00
_cell.angle_beta   90.00
_cell.angle_gamma   90.00
#
_symmetry.space_group_name_H-M   'P 1'
#
loop_
_entity.id
_entity.type
_entity.pdbx_description
1 polymer ?
#
loop_
_entity_poly.entity_id
_entity_poly.type
_entity_poly.pdbx_seq_one_letter_code
_entity_poly.pdbx_strand_id
1 'polypeptide(L)'
;ADRRRAILEALSSDKFTTRANLAFEFGVSKRTIDHDLLLLSRKYPIYAIPGKGGGIHVMENFRLDGRYLTEEQTEVLVRLTEEVSESDSCVLRSILKKFGKKKEDRI
;
A
#
# COMPACT_ATOMS: atom_id res chain seq x y z
N ALA A 1 11.00 15.39 6.41
CA ALA A 1 12.00 15.39 5.74
C ALA A 1 12.22 14.26 4.77
N ASP A 2 13.35 14.28 4.09
CA ASP A 2 13.57 13.42 2.94
C ASP A 2 13.54 11.93 3.28
N ARG A 3 14.10 11.58 4.44
CA ARG A 3 14.14 10.16 4.82
C ARG A 3 12.76 9.58 5.00
N ARG A 4 11.87 10.31 5.65
CA ARG A 4 10.51 9.81 5.86
C ARG A 4 9.77 9.65 4.54
N ARG A 5 9.97 10.58 3.62
CA ARG A 5 9.37 10.46 2.30
C ARG A 5 9.88 9.22 1.57
N ALA A 6 11.18 8.97 1.66
CA ALA A 6 11.78 7.82 1.01
C ALA A 6 11.28 6.50 1.62
N ILE A 7 11.10 6.48 2.95
CA ILE A 7 10.54 5.30 3.61
C ILE A 7 9.13 5.03 3.08
N LEU A 8 8.34 6.09 2.98
CA LEU A 8 6.97 5.96 2.50
C LEU A 8 6.92 5.46 1.06
N GLU A 9 7.84 5.96 0.23
CA GLU A 9 7.91 5.51 -1.16
C GLU A 9 8.27 4.03 -1.24
N ALA A 10 9.21 3.60 -0.42
CA ALA A 10 9.60 2.20 -0.39
C ALA A 10 8.43 1.32 0.04
N LEU A 11 7.69 1.73 1.05
CA LEU A 11 6.53 0.98 1.52
C LEU A 11 5.42 0.96 0.48
N SER A 12 5.23 2.07 -0.21
CA SER A 12 4.19 2.13 -1.25
C SER A 12 4.49 1.14 -2.37
N SER A 13 5.77 0.98 -2.70
CA SER A 13 6.19 0.06 -3.75
C SER A 13 6.19 -1.38 -3.28
N ASP A 14 6.80 -1.64 -2.13
CA ASP A 14 7.06 -3.00 -1.66
C ASP A 14 5.95 -3.58 -0.80
N LYS A 15 5.14 -2.71 -0.21
CA LYS A 15 4.04 -3.06 0.69
C LYS A 15 4.47 -3.65 2.03
N PHE A 16 5.69 -4.11 2.14
CA PHE A 16 6.20 -4.76 3.34
C PHE A 16 7.71 -4.57 3.44
N THR A 17 8.18 -4.32 4.66
CA THR A 17 9.61 -4.30 4.91
C THR A 17 9.82 -4.53 6.42
N THR A 18 11.07 -4.41 6.89
CA THR A 18 11.37 -4.56 8.30
C THR A 18 12.15 -3.34 8.78
N ARG A 19 12.12 -3.13 10.11
CA ARG A 19 12.92 -2.07 10.70
C ARG A 19 14.39 -2.22 10.37
N ALA A 20 14.87 -3.46 10.42
CA ALA A 20 16.27 -3.72 10.14
C ALA A 20 16.64 -3.35 8.70
N ASN A 21 15.78 -3.72 7.76
CA ASN A 21 16.01 -3.37 6.35
C ASN A 21 16.04 -1.86 6.15
N LEU A 22 15.09 -1.16 6.76
CA LEU A 22 15.04 0.29 6.62
C LEU A 22 16.24 0.95 7.26
N ALA A 23 16.64 0.47 8.44
CA ALA A 23 17.80 1.02 9.12
C ALA A 23 19.06 0.83 8.29
N PHE A 24 19.20 -0.34 7.71
CA PHE A 24 20.36 -0.62 6.86
C PHE A 24 20.34 0.24 5.61
N GLU A 25 19.20 0.30 4.97
CA GLU A 25 19.07 1.03 3.71
C GLU A 25 19.36 2.52 3.87
N PHE A 26 18.90 3.11 4.96
CA PHE A 26 19.04 4.54 5.17
C PHE A 26 20.22 4.92 6.07
N GLY A 27 20.96 3.92 6.55
CA GLY A 27 22.15 4.18 7.34
C GLY A 27 21.85 4.82 8.69
N VAL A 28 20.75 4.45 9.33
CA VAL A 28 20.38 4.98 10.63
C VAL A 28 20.05 3.84 11.58
N SER A 29 19.83 4.17 12.85
CA SER A 29 19.49 3.16 13.84
C SER A 29 18.03 2.73 13.70
N LYS A 30 17.72 1.56 14.27
CA LYS A 30 16.33 1.11 14.32
C LYS A 30 15.46 2.08 15.10
N ARG A 31 16.03 2.69 16.12
CA ARG A 31 15.31 3.67 16.93
C ARG A 31 14.87 4.85 16.09
N THR A 32 15.75 5.31 15.22
CA THR A 32 15.42 6.42 14.32
C THR A 32 14.30 6.00 13.37
N ILE A 33 14.37 4.79 12.86
CA ILE A 33 13.31 4.27 11.98
C ILE A 33 11.99 4.20 12.75
N ASP A 34 12.01 3.71 13.98
CA ASP A 34 10.80 3.64 14.79
C ASP A 34 10.14 5.01 14.95
N HIS A 35 10.96 6.03 15.18
CA HIS A 35 10.45 7.39 15.32
C HIS A 35 9.81 7.87 14.01
N ASP A 36 10.50 7.63 12.90
CA ASP A 36 9.97 8.02 11.60
C ASP A 36 8.65 7.32 11.30
N LEU A 37 8.57 6.02 11.60
CA LEU A 37 7.36 5.26 11.34
C LEU A 37 6.20 5.73 12.21
N LEU A 38 6.50 6.09 13.45
CA LEU A 38 5.47 6.63 14.31
C LEU A 38 4.85 7.89 13.72
N LEU A 39 5.70 8.79 13.24
CA LEU A 39 5.22 10.02 12.64
C LEU A 39 4.43 9.76 11.35
N LEU A 40 4.94 8.85 10.54
CA LEU A 40 4.25 8.53 9.28
C LEU A 40 2.89 7.85 9.53
N SER A 41 2.82 7.01 10.55
CA SER A 41 1.59 6.27 10.81
C SER A 41 0.42 7.18 11.21
N ARG A 42 0.70 8.41 11.58
CA ARG A 42 -0.35 9.37 11.90
C ARG A 42 -1.09 9.86 10.68
N LYS A 43 -0.47 9.77 9.50
CA LYS A 43 -1.07 10.27 8.27
C LYS A 43 -1.33 9.18 7.24
N TYR A 44 -0.65 8.06 7.34
CA TYR A 44 -0.69 7.04 6.30
C TYR A 44 -1.04 5.69 6.93
N PRO A 45 -1.64 4.79 6.16
CA PRO A 45 -2.11 3.50 6.69
C PRO A 45 -0.96 2.50 6.85
N ILE A 46 -0.01 2.85 7.72
CA ILE A 46 1.13 2.01 8.05
C ILE A 46 0.86 1.28 9.36
N TYR A 47 1.18 0.02 9.42
CA TYR A 47 1.02 -0.74 10.65
C TYR A 47 2.15 -1.74 10.79
N ALA A 48 2.39 -2.15 12.03
CA ALA A 48 3.44 -3.11 12.34
C ALA A 48 2.83 -4.37 12.89
N ILE A 49 3.37 -5.50 12.49
CA ILE A 49 2.98 -6.79 13.05
C ILE A 49 4.11 -7.21 13.96
N PRO A 50 3.87 -7.32 15.27
CA PRO A 50 4.95 -7.67 16.20
C PRO A 50 5.34 -9.12 16.05
N GLY A 51 6.54 -9.42 16.54
CA GLY A 51 7.02 -10.78 16.58
C GLY A 51 7.85 -11.15 15.38
N LYS A 52 8.33 -12.38 15.42
CA LYS A 52 9.20 -12.88 14.38
C LYS A 52 8.41 -13.07 13.10
N GLY A 53 8.94 -12.57 12.01
CA GLY A 53 8.26 -12.67 10.73
C GLY A 53 7.22 -11.58 10.50
N GLY A 54 7.02 -10.71 11.49
CA GLY A 54 6.05 -9.62 11.34
C GLY A 54 6.55 -8.56 10.36
N GLY A 55 6.86 -7.37 10.88
CA GLY A 55 7.43 -6.31 10.04
C GLY A 55 6.50 -5.13 9.88
N ILE A 56 6.88 -4.28 8.95
CA ILE A 56 6.18 -3.03 8.69
C ILE A 56 5.41 -3.18 7.39
N HIS A 57 4.13 -2.85 7.45
CA HIS A 57 3.23 -3.01 6.32
C HIS A 57 2.48 -1.72 6.03
N VAL A 58 2.00 -1.60 4.81
CA VAL A 58 1.08 -0.55 4.45
C VAL A 58 -0.15 -1.22 3.83
N MET A 59 -1.31 -0.56 3.97
CA MET A 59 -2.54 -1.14 3.43
C MET A 59 -2.37 -1.47 1.96
N GLU A 60 -2.93 -2.61 1.58
CA GLU A 60 -2.69 -3.20 0.26
C GLU A 60 -3.01 -2.26 -0.88
N ASN A 61 -4.08 -1.52 -0.78
CA ASN A 61 -4.51 -0.64 -1.87
C ASN A 61 -4.04 0.80 -1.70
N PHE A 62 -3.09 1.05 -0.79
CA PHE A 62 -2.56 2.39 -0.62
C PHE A 62 -1.66 2.76 -1.80
N ARG A 63 -1.81 4.00 -2.26
CA ARG A 63 -0.99 4.57 -3.33
C ARG A 63 -0.50 5.93 -2.89
N LEU A 64 0.81 6.12 -2.87
CA LEU A 64 1.39 7.38 -2.44
C LEU A 64 1.00 8.52 -3.37
N ASP A 65 0.94 8.25 -4.65
CA ASP A 65 0.60 9.29 -5.63
C ASP A 65 -0.89 9.54 -5.76
N GLY A 66 -1.71 8.78 -5.04
CA GLY A 66 -3.15 8.98 -5.06
C GLY A 66 -3.82 8.62 -6.37
N ARG A 67 -3.18 7.81 -7.19
CA ARG A 67 -3.73 7.44 -8.49
C ARG A 67 -4.68 6.28 -8.35
N TYR A 68 -5.93 6.55 -8.52
CA TYR A 68 -6.98 5.54 -8.44
C TYR A 68 -7.86 5.65 -9.66
N LEU A 69 -8.56 4.56 -9.94
CA LEU A 69 -9.57 4.57 -10.98
C LEU A 69 -10.71 5.50 -10.57
N THR A 70 -11.29 6.16 -11.55
CA THR A 70 -12.50 6.94 -11.30
C THR A 70 -13.66 5.98 -11.08
N GLU A 71 -14.77 6.52 -10.56
CA GLU A 71 -15.95 5.70 -10.37
C GLU A 71 -16.45 5.13 -11.70
N GLU A 72 -16.43 5.96 -12.71
CA GLU A 72 -16.86 5.52 -14.05
C GLU A 72 -15.98 4.39 -14.57
N GLN A 73 -14.68 4.54 -14.43
CA GLN A 73 -13.75 3.50 -14.86
C GLN A 73 -13.97 2.21 -14.09
N THR A 74 -14.19 2.33 -12.79
CA THR A 74 -14.43 1.17 -11.95
C THR A 74 -15.69 0.45 -12.39
N GLU A 75 -16.77 1.19 -12.66
CA GLU A 75 -18.02 0.59 -13.06
C GLU A 75 -17.91 -0.18 -14.36
N VAL A 76 -17.20 0.40 -15.32
CA VAL A 76 -17.02 -0.26 -16.62
C VAL A 76 -16.23 -1.56 -16.43
N LEU A 77 -15.16 -1.51 -15.65
CA LEU A 77 -14.35 -2.70 -15.43
C LEU A 77 -15.11 -3.78 -14.68
N VAL A 78 -15.89 -3.39 -13.69
CA VAL A 78 -16.70 -4.37 -12.95
C VAL A 78 -17.69 -5.06 -13.91
N ARG A 79 -18.35 -4.27 -14.75
CA ARG A 79 -19.30 -4.83 -15.69
C ARG A 79 -18.62 -5.80 -16.65
N LEU A 80 -17.43 -5.45 -17.12
CA LEU A 80 -16.72 -6.30 -18.07
C LEU A 80 -16.26 -7.61 -17.46
N THR A 81 -16.06 -7.66 -16.14
CA THR A 81 -15.63 -8.92 -15.53
C THR A 81 -16.65 -10.04 -15.75
N GLU A 82 -17.90 -9.68 -15.99
CA GLU A 82 -18.94 -10.67 -16.20
C GLU A 82 -19.13 -11.04 -17.66
N GLU A 83 -18.48 -10.31 -18.56
CA GLU A 83 -18.69 -10.51 -20.00
C GLU A 83 -17.49 -11.13 -20.70
N VAL A 84 -16.39 -11.33 -19.99
CA VAL A 84 -15.18 -11.86 -20.60
C VAL A 84 -14.90 -13.24 -20.05
N SER A 85 -13.88 -13.89 -20.59
CA SER A 85 -13.48 -15.22 -20.15
C SER A 85 -13.05 -15.19 -18.68
N GLU A 86 -13.03 -16.35 -18.06
CA GLU A 86 -12.61 -16.46 -16.67
C GLU A 86 -11.18 -15.90 -16.49
N SER A 87 -10.34 -16.24 -17.44
CA SER A 87 -8.95 -15.78 -17.42
C SER A 87 -8.86 -14.26 -17.44
N ASP A 88 -9.59 -13.62 -18.35
CA ASP A 88 -9.59 -12.17 -18.45
C ASP A 88 -10.29 -11.54 -17.26
N SER A 89 -11.31 -12.18 -16.73
CA SER A 89 -11.99 -11.69 -15.54
C SER A 89 -11.05 -11.59 -14.36
N CYS A 90 -10.17 -12.58 -14.19
CA CYS A 90 -9.18 -12.55 -13.12
C CYS A 90 -8.23 -11.37 -13.25
N VAL A 91 -7.81 -11.07 -14.48
CA VAL A 91 -6.94 -9.93 -14.73
C VAL A 91 -7.66 -8.63 -14.39
N LEU A 92 -8.91 -8.49 -14.81
CA LEU A 92 -9.68 -7.28 -14.52
C LEU A 92 -9.87 -7.09 -13.02
N ARG A 93 -10.16 -8.17 -12.30
CA ARG A 93 -10.30 -8.07 -10.85
C ARG A 93 -9.00 -7.65 -10.19
N SER A 94 -7.88 -8.09 -10.73
CA SER A 94 -6.57 -7.69 -10.24
C SER A 94 -6.38 -6.18 -10.38
N ILE A 95 -6.80 -5.61 -11.50
CA ILE A 95 -6.72 -4.17 -11.72
C ILE A 95 -7.61 -3.43 -10.72
N LEU A 96 -8.82 -3.93 -10.53
CA LEU A 96 -9.76 -3.31 -9.60
C LEU A 96 -9.23 -3.34 -8.17
N LYS A 97 -8.63 -4.45 -7.80
CA LYS A 97 -8.09 -4.58 -6.46
C LYS A 97 -6.92 -3.62 -6.23
N LYS A 98 -6.09 -3.46 -7.25
CA LYS A 98 -4.88 -2.68 -7.12
C LYS A 98 -5.14 -1.18 -7.22
N PHE A 99 -6.04 -0.76 -8.07
CA PHE A 99 -6.24 0.66 -8.37
C PHE A 99 -7.60 1.20 -7.99
N GLY A 100 -8.53 0.35 -7.59
CA GLY A 100 -9.83 0.81 -7.16
C GLY A 100 -9.78 1.36 -5.76
N LYS A 101 -10.61 2.35 -5.49
CA LYS A 101 -10.72 2.86 -4.14
C LYS A 101 -11.54 1.90 -3.29
N LYS A 102 -11.19 1.83 -2.01
CA LYS A 102 -11.96 1.01 -1.10
C LYS A 102 -13.34 1.59 -0.90
N LYS A 103 -14.32 0.71 -0.78
CA LYS A 103 -15.70 1.12 -0.65
C LYS A 103 -16.22 1.10 0.77
N GLU A 104 -15.53 0.45 1.66
CA GLU A 104 -15.98 0.38 3.04
C GLU A 104 -16.08 1.74 3.69
N ASP A 105 -15.41 2.73 3.13
CA ASP A 105 -15.49 4.09 3.64
C ASP A 105 -16.87 4.67 3.57
N ARG A 106 -17.73 4.05 2.80
CA ARG A 106 -19.04 4.59 2.51
C ARG A 106 -20.14 4.07 3.39
N ILE A 107 -19.82 3.27 4.32
CA ILE A 107 -20.82 2.70 5.21
C ILE A 107 -21.52 3.73 6.07
#